data_a5ae51a17cc40e13a8cd9f74598ecc13
#
_entry.id   a5ae51a17cc40e13a8cd9f74598ecc13
#
_cell.length_a   1.000
_cell.length_b   1.000
_cell.length_c   1.000
_cell.angle_alpha   90.00
_cell.angle_beta   90.00
_cell.angle_gamma   90.00
#
_symmetry.space_group_name_H-M   'P 1'
#
loop_
_entity.id
_entity.type
_entity.pdbx_description
1 polymer ?
#
loop_
_entity_poly.entity_id
_entity_poly.type
_entity_poly.pdbx_seq_one_letter_code
_entity_poly.pdbx_strand_id
1 'polypeptide(L)'
;MKLLYVCNDYVVGEKPVGLSSEDGENSFPALLRQQLGGEIFPIHRLDLNVGGVMVYARTRQAAAKLSGLVQSGELVKEYRAMVHGMPENDGDWEDLLFKDSRKNKVFVVQKERKGVKKARLTYHVIEGGKISQVQIRLYTGRTHQIRVQFSSRGFPLVGDRKYGGKDDAA
;
A
#
# COMPACT_ATOMS: atom_id res chain seq x y z
N MET A 1 -1.08 -18.71 8.62
CA MET A 1 -1.58 -17.82 7.55
C MET A 1 -3.09 -17.72 7.68
N LYS A 2 -3.65 -16.51 7.63
CA LYS A 2 -5.09 -16.30 7.80
C LYS A 2 -5.74 -16.07 6.43
N LEU A 3 -6.52 -17.03 5.97
CA LEU A 3 -7.36 -16.92 4.78
C LEU A 3 -8.75 -16.44 5.19
N LEU A 4 -9.28 -15.44 4.48
CA LEU A 4 -10.57 -14.84 4.75
C LEU A 4 -11.64 -15.38 3.80
N TYR A 5 -11.25 -15.68 2.56
CA TYR A 5 -12.15 -16.24 1.55
C TYR A 5 -11.34 -16.99 0.48
N VAL A 6 -11.88 -18.11 0.00
CA VAL A 6 -11.28 -18.91 -1.08
C VAL A 6 -12.38 -19.41 -2.00
N CYS A 7 -12.21 -19.20 -3.31
CA CYS A 7 -13.01 -19.82 -4.35
C CYS A 7 -12.12 -20.26 -5.52
N ASN A 8 -12.72 -20.74 -6.60
CA ASN A 8 -11.97 -21.20 -7.77
C ASN A 8 -11.23 -20.07 -8.48
N ASP A 9 -11.77 -18.84 -8.43
CA ASP A 9 -11.26 -17.71 -9.20
C ASP A 9 -10.29 -16.84 -8.42
N TYR A 10 -10.43 -16.71 -7.10
CA TYR A 10 -9.56 -15.86 -6.28
C TYR A 10 -9.49 -16.31 -4.82
N VAL A 11 -8.50 -15.80 -4.14
CA VAL A 11 -8.30 -15.96 -2.69
C VAL A 11 -8.10 -14.60 -2.05
N VAL A 12 -8.72 -14.41 -0.88
CA VAL A 12 -8.51 -13.25 -0.01
C VAL A 12 -7.82 -13.73 1.26
N GLY A 13 -6.70 -13.11 1.58
CA GLY A 13 -5.92 -13.49 2.76
C GLY A 13 -5.25 -12.28 3.41
N GLU A 14 -4.86 -12.45 4.65
CA GLU A 14 -4.12 -11.45 5.41
C GLU A 14 -2.61 -11.70 5.23
N LYS A 15 -1.95 -10.82 4.45
CA LYS A 15 -0.50 -10.83 4.26
C LYS A 15 0.17 -10.38 5.55
N PRO A 16 1.04 -11.19 6.15
CA PRO A 16 1.82 -10.74 7.30
C PRO A 16 2.89 -9.72 6.88
N VAL A 17 3.37 -8.97 7.85
CA VAL A 17 4.60 -8.15 7.73
C VAL A 17 5.80 -9.05 7.45
N GLY A 18 6.74 -8.57 6.63
CA GLY A 18 7.99 -9.28 6.31
C GLY A 18 7.91 -10.24 5.12
N LEU A 19 6.73 -10.45 4.53
CA LEU A 19 6.57 -11.21 3.28
C LEU A 19 6.34 -10.29 2.08
N SER A 20 6.93 -10.64 0.94
CA SER A 20 6.63 -9.97 -0.33
C SER A 20 5.18 -10.23 -0.73
N SER A 21 4.53 -9.23 -1.28
CA SER A 21 3.20 -9.35 -1.91
C SER A 21 3.27 -9.75 -3.38
N GLU A 22 4.45 -9.69 -3.97
CA GLU A 22 4.75 -10.04 -5.37
C GLU A 22 5.41 -11.42 -5.43
N ASP A 23 5.51 -12.01 -6.62
CA ASP A 23 6.12 -13.33 -6.79
C ASP A 23 7.58 -13.37 -6.30
N GLY A 24 7.97 -14.52 -5.79
CA GLY A 24 9.29 -14.79 -5.24
C GLY A 24 9.26 -15.96 -4.25
N GLU A 25 10.41 -16.49 -3.90
CA GLU A 25 10.52 -17.64 -2.98
C GLU A 25 9.97 -17.30 -1.58
N ASN A 26 10.32 -16.14 -1.03
CA ASN A 26 9.83 -15.67 0.26
C ASN A 26 8.68 -14.67 0.08
N SER A 27 7.55 -15.16 -0.40
CA SER A 27 6.41 -14.33 -0.75
C SER A 27 5.08 -14.91 -0.27
N PHE A 28 4.10 -14.04 -0.11
CA PHE A 28 2.75 -14.48 0.24
C PHE A 28 2.10 -15.31 -0.87
N PRO A 29 2.26 -14.98 -2.18
CA PRO A 29 1.83 -15.87 -3.26
C PRO A 29 2.45 -17.27 -3.20
N ALA A 30 3.74 -17.41 -2.85
CA ALA A 30 4.37 -18.73 -2.72
C ALA A 30 3.72 -19.56 -1.60
N LEU A 31 3.44 -18.95 -0.46
CA LEU A 31 2.72 -19.62 0.64
C LEU A 31 1.30 -20.02 0.24
N LEU A 32 0.60 -19.17 -0.51
CA LEU A 32 -0.75 -19.47 -1.02
C LEU A 32 -0.72 -20.67 -1.98
N ARG A 33 0.27 -20.74 -2.89
CA ARG A 33 0.44 -21.89 -3.79
C ARG A 33 0.71 -23.18 -3.02
N GLN A 34 1.56 -23.11 -2.02
CA GLN A 34 1.88 -24.26 -1.17
C GLN A 34 0.63 -24.79 -0.44
N GLN A 35 -0.22 -23.89 0.05
CA GLN A 35 -1.41 -24.28 0.83
C GLN A 35 -2.61 -24.69 -0.04
N LEU A 36 -2.85 -24.00 -1.15
CA LEU A 36 -4.07 -24.16 -1.96
C LEU A 36 -3.84 -24.93 -3.26
N GLY A 37 -2.60 -25.10 -3.65
CA GLY A 37 -2.24 -25.60 -4.98
C GLY A 37 -2.59 -24.63 -6.11
N GLY A 38 -2.15 -24.95 -7.33
CA GLY A 38 -2.45 -24.20 -8.54
C GLY A 38 -1.73 -22.87 -8.68
N GLU A 39 -2.22 -22.03 -9.59
CA GLU A 39 -1.64 -20.73 -9.88
C GLU A 39 -2.18 -19.65 -8.93
N ILE A 40 -1.33 -18.68 -8.61
CA ILE A 40 -1.67 -17.49 -7.82
C ILE A 40 -1.08 -16.28 -8.53
N PHE A 41 -1.93 -15.32 -8.87
CA PHE A 41 -1.57 -14.11 -9.60
C PHE A 41 -1.72 -12.89 -8.71
N PRO A 42 -0.63 -12.15 -8.41
CA PRO A 42 -0.71 -10.85 -7.74
C PRO A 42 -1.49 -9.84 -8.58
N ILE A 43 -2.43 -9.14 -7.97
CA ILE A 43 -3.29 -8.14 -8.62
C ILE A 43 -2.87 -6.72 -8.23
N HIS A 44 -2.51 -6.56 -6.97
CA HIS A 44 -2.02 -5.33 -6.37
C HIS A 44 -0.89 -5.64 -5.40
N ARG A 45 -0.32 -4.62 -4.80
CA ARG A 45 0.85 -4.79 -3.94
C ARG A 45 0.70 -4.09 -2.60
N LEU A 46 1.37 -4.64 -1.59
CA LEU A 46 1.72 -4.00 -0.33
C LEU A 46 3.25 -3.99 -0.18
N ASP A 47 3.78 -3.00 0.49
CA ASP A 47 5.20 -2.97 0.84
C ASP A 47 5.54 -4.12 1.79
N LEU A 48 6.81 -4.54 1.81
CA LEU A 48 7.30 -5.67 2.61
C LEU A 48 6.90 -5.55 4.09
N ASN A 49 7.04 -4.37 4.64
CA ASN A 49 6.78 -4.07 6.06
C ASN A 49 5.32 -3.68 6.35
N VAL A 50 4.42 -3.88 5.39
CA VAL A 50 2.99 -3.61 5.56
C VAL A 50 2.23 -4.93 5.59
N GLY A 51 1.43 -5.13 6.63
CA GLY A 51 0.46 -6.22 6.72
C GLY A 51 -0.92 -5.77 6.27
N GLY A 52 -1.77 -6.73 5.90
CA GLY A 52 -3.17 -6.42 5.57
C GLY A 52 -3.82 -7.36 4.59
N VAL A 53 -5.09 -7.09 4.33
CA VAL A 53 -5.93 -7.91 3.46
C VAL A 53 -5.55 -7.69 2.00
N MET A 54 -5.34 -8.81 1.31
CA MET A 54 -5.01 -8.84 -0.12
C MET A 54 -5.86 -9.84 -0.87
N VAL A 55 -6.18 -9.53 -2.12
CA VAL A 55 -6.81 -10.44 -3.07
C VAL A 55 -5.77 -10.89 -4.10
N TYR A 56 -5.78 -12.18 -4.40
CA TYR A 56 -4.98 -12.81 -5.46
C TYR A 56 -5.90 -13.60 -6.37
N ALA A 57 -5.69 -13.52 -7.68
CA ALA A 57 -6.42 -14.36 -8.60
C ALA A 57 -5.83 -15.77 -8.64
N ARG A 58 -6.67 -16.77 -8.92
CA ARG A 58 -6.31 -18.17 -9.08
C ARG A 58 -6.42 -18.64 -10.54
N THR A 59 -7.00 -17.82 -11.40
CA THR A 59 -7.10 -18.06 -12.82
C THR A 59 -6.65 -16.82 -13.61
N ARG A 60 -6.17 -16.99 -14.83
CA ARG A 60 -5.79 -15.87 -15.70
C ARG A 60 -6.98 -14.95 -16.02
N GLN A 61 -8.16 -15.52 -16.18
CA GLN A 61 -9.38 -14.75 -16.44
C GLN A 61 -9.73 -13.86 -15.24
N ALA A 62 -9.70 -14.41 -14.03
CA ALA A 62 -9.91 -13.63 -12.81
C ALA A 62 -8.82 -12.56 -12.61
N ALA A 63 -7.56 -12.86 -12.94
CA ALA A 63 -6.47 -11.90 -12.89
C ALA A 63 -6.72 -10.71 -13.81
N ALA A 64 -7.13 -10.93 -15.05
CA ALA A 64 -7.47 -9.86 -15.99
C ALA A 64 -8.63 -8.99 -15.47
N LYS A 65 -9.71 -9.63 -14.98
CA LYS A 65 -10.88 -8.93 -14.43
C LYS A 65 -10.51 -8.08 -13.20
N LEU A 66 -9.85 -8.67 -12.22
CA LEU A 66 -9.45 -7.97 -10.98
C LEU A 66 -8.43 -6.85 -11.27
N SER A 67 -7.48 -7.06 -12.20
CA SER A 67 -6.55 -6.01 -12.63
C SER A 67 -7.29 -4.85 -13.30
N GLY A 68 -8.35 -5.11 -14.06
CA GLY A 68 -9.23 -4.09 -14.60
C GLY A 68 -9.88 -3.23 -13.52
N LEU A 69 -10.40 -3.85 -12.46
CA LEU A 69 -10.99 -3.14 -11.30
C LEU A 69 -9.96 -2.30 -10.53
N VAL A 70 -8.70 -2.76 -10.45
CA VAL A 70 -7.62 -1.97 -9.87
C VAL A 70 -7.30 -0.74 -10.74
N GLN A 71 -7.25 -0.92 -12.07
CA GLN A 71 -6.93 0.16 -13.00
C GLN A 71 -8.04 1.20 -13.13
N SER A 72 -9.31 0.77 -13.10
CA SER A 72 -10.47 1.68 -13.12
C SER A 72 -10.70 2.40 -11.78
N GLY A 73 -10.03 1.96 -10.70
CA GLY A 73 -10.22 2.51 -9.36
C GLY A 73 -11.47 1.99 -8.64
N GLU A 74 -12.16 1.01 -9.22
CA GLU A 74 -13.33 0.37 -8.61
C GLU A 74 -12.95 -0.52 -7.43
N LEU A 75 -11.72 -1.07 -7.40
CA LEU A 75 -11.20 -1.74 -6.22
C LEU A 75 -10.83 -0.70 -5.16
N VAL A 76 -11.68 -0.55 -4.16
CA VAL A 76 -11.45 0.38 -3.05
C VAL A 76 -10.29 -0.12 -2.19
N LYS A 77 -9.31 0.76 -1.94
CA LYS A 77 -8.11 0.48 -1.12
C LYS A 77 -8.10 1.40 0.08
N GLU A 78 -8.33 0.83 1.25
CA GLU A 78 -8.31 1.55 2.51
C GLU A 78 -7.20 1.02 3.42
N TYR A 79 -6.55 1.95 4.12
CA TYR A 79 -5.42 1.69 5.00
C TYR A 79 -5.62 2.39 6.33
N ARG A 80 -4.95 1.87 7.36
CA ARG A 80 -4.73 2.58 8.62
C ARG A 80 -3.23 2.77 8.81
N ALA A 81 -2.86 3.95 9.29
CA ALA A 81 -1.48 4.27 9.59
C ALA A 81 -1.39 5.08 10.89
N MET A 82 -0.24 4.93 11.56
CA MET A 82 0.15 5.79 12.67
C MET A 82 1.15 6.81 12.13
N VAL A 83 0.91 8.09 12.35
CA VAL A 83 1.76 9.19 11.88
C VAL A 83 2.19 10.07 13.04
N HIS A 84 3.40 10.61 12.96
CA HIS A 84 3.86 11.61 13.93
C HIS A 84 3.12 12.92 13.73
N GLY A 85 2.76 13.57 14.84
CA GLY A 85 2.05 14.85 14.84
C GLY A 85 0.55 14.70 14.58
N MET A 86 -0.12 15.84 14.44
CA MET A 86 -1.56 15.95 14.31
C MET A 86 -1.89 16.69 12.99
N PRO A 87 -2.14 15.95 11.90
CA PRO A 87 -2.63 16.56 10.67
C PRO A 87 -4.04 17.13 10.88
N GLU A 88 -4.56 17.89 9.91
CA GLU A 88 -5.96 18.30 9.90
C GLU A 88 -6.87 17.06 9.93
N ASN A 89 -8.09 17.22 10.45
CA ASN A 89 -9.01 16.09 10.64
C ASN A 89 -9.29 15.30 9.36
N ASP A 90 -9.33 15.98 8.22
CA ASP A 90 -9.56 15.40 6.91
C ASP A 90 -8.60 16.02 5.89
N GLY A 91 -8.22 15.26 4.89
CA GLY A 91 -7.41 15.77 3.78
C GLY A 91 -7.69 15.05 2.47
N ASP A 92 -7.55 15.80 1.38
CA ASP A 92 -7.55 15.31 0.00
C ASP A 92 -6.27 15.82 -0.66
N TRP A 93 -5.31 14.92 -0.87
CA TRP A 93 -3.98 15.28 -1.33
C TRP A 93 -3.69 14.71 -2.70
N GLU A 94 -3.34 15.61 -3.61
CA GLU A 94 -2.85 15.27 -4.93
C GLU A 94 -1.42 15.78 -5.11
N ASP A 95 -0.50 14.90 -5.46
CA ASP A 95 0.93 15.20 -5.63
C ASP A 95 1.49 14.56 -6.90
N LEU A 96 2.59 15.14 -7.37
CA LEU A 96 3.43 14.55 -8.40
C LEU A 96 4.57 13.78 -7.73
N LEU A 97 4.65 12.47 -7.98
CA LEU A 97 5.64 11.59 -7.38
C LEU A 97 6.68 11.13 -8.40
N PHE A 98 7.95 11.24 -8.04
CA PHE A 98 9.08 10.73 -8.80
C PHE A 98 9.81 9.64 -8.01
N LYS A 99 9.96 8.44 -8.60
CA LYS A 99 10.73 7.35 -8.02
C LYS A 99 12.18 7.40 -8.50
N ASP A 100 13.10 7.63 -7.58
CA ASP A 100 14.53 7.42 -7.80
C ASP A 100 14.84 5.93 -7.53
N SER A 101 15.04 5.17 -8.62
CA SER A 101 15.31 3.72 -8.52
C SER A 101 16.67 3.41 -7.89
N ARG A 102 17.67 4.30 -8.02
CA ARG A 102 19.00 4.11 -7.45
C ARG A 102 18.97 4.21 -5.92
N LYS A 103 18.17 5.15 -5.40
CA LYS A 103 17.97 5.35 -3.96
C LYS A 103 16.84 4.47 -3.39
N ASN A 104 16.09 3.79 -4.24
CA ASN A 104 14.83 3.13 -3.88
C ASN A 104 13.93 4.03 -3.02
N LYS A 105 13.82 5.31 -3.41
CA LYS A 105 13.08 6.34 -2.68
C LYS A 105 12.20 7.15 -3.63
N VAL A 106 11.06 7.61 -3.13
CA VAL A 106 10.10 8.45 -3.86
C VAL A 106 10.14 9.86 -3.31
N PHE A 107 9.97 10.83 -4.17
CA PHE A 107 9.98 12.26 -3.84
C PHE A 107 8.73 12.93 -4.40
N VAL A 108 8.19 13.90 -3.67
CA VAL A 108 7.23 14.86 -4.21
C VAL A 108 7.99 15.87 -5.05
N VAL A 109 7.52 16.12 -6.26
CA VAL A 109 8.13 17.06 -7.21
C VAL A 109 7.09 18.07 -7.72
N GLN A 110 7.54 19.23 -8.18
CA GLN A 110 6.64 20.31 -8.60
C GLN A 110 6.34 20.32 -10.11
N LYS A 111 7.14 19.59 -10.90
CA LYS A 111 7.02 19.62 -12.37
C LYS A 111 6.83 18.23 -12.95
N GLU A 112 5.93 18.13 -13.90
CA GLU A 112 5.77 16.93 -14.72
C GLU A 112 7.00 16.73 -15.61
N ARG A 113 7.49 15.50 -15.64
CA ARG A 113 8.57 15.04 -16.52
C ARG A 113 8.48 13.51 -16.64
N LYS A 114 9.26 12.95 -17.54
CA LYS A 114 9.33 11.48 -17.71
C LYS A 114 9.61 10.78 -16.36
N GLY A 115 8.77 9.80 -16.03
CA GLY A 115 8.86 9.02 -14.78
C GLY A 115 8.10 9.62 -13.59
N VAL A 116 7.58 10.83 -13.69
CA VAL A 116 6.69 11.43 -12.69
C VAL A 116 5.27 10.89 -12.87
N LYS A 117 4.60 10.60 -11.75
CA LYS A 117 3.23 10.07 -11.74
C LYS A 117 2.36 10.83 -10.75
N LYS A 118 1.14 11.14 -11.16
CA LYS A 118 0.12 11.70 -10.26
C LYS A 118 -0.28 10.68 -9.21
N ALA A 119 -0.46 11.15 -7.98
CA ALA A 119 -0.86 10.35 -6.84
C ALA A 119 -1.92 11.10 -6.04
N ARG A 120 -3.05 10.44 -5.73
CA ARG A 120 -4.11 11.00 -4.93
C ARG A 120 -4.53 10.06 -3.83
N LEU A 121 -4.73 10.60 -2.64
CA LEU A 121 -5.35 9.95 -1.48
C LEU A 121 -6.25 10.93 -0.74
N THR A 122 -7.22 10.38 -0.02
CA THR A 122 -7.92 11.10 1.05
C THR A 122 -7.64 10.42 2.38
N TYR A 123 -7.74 11.16 3.47
CA TYR A 123 -7.64 10.60 4.80
C TYR A 123 -8.59 11.27 5.78
N HIS A 124 -8.86 10.57 6.88
CA HIS A 124 -9.56 11.04 8.06
C HIS A 124 -8.78 10.67 9.32
N VAL A 125 -8.65 11.58 10.27
CA VAL A 125 -8.01 11.31 11.57
C VAL A 125 -9.01 10.59 12.47
N ILE A 126 -8.67 9.36 12.88
CA ILE A 126 -9.49 8.56 13.81
C ILE A 126 -9.23 9.02 15.26
N GLU A 127 -7.94 9.21 15.57
CA GLU A 127 -7.48 9.65 16.88
C GLU A 127 -6.27 10.55 16.70
N GLY A 128 -6.30 11.74 17.29
CA GLY A 128 -5.27 12.76 17.16
C GLY A 128 -4.42 12.92 18.42
N GLY A 129 -3.12 13.24 18.23
CA GLY A 129 -2.19 13.46 19.32
C GLY A 129 -0.76 13.69 18.85
N LYS A 130 0.24 13.44 19.72
CA LYS A 130 1.65 13.40 19.31
C LYS A 130 1.87 12.37 18.21
N ILE A 131 1.08 11.30 18.26
CA ILE A 131 0.89 10.31 17.21
C ILE A 131 -0.58 10.27 16.92
N SER A 132 -0.91 10.34 15.65
CA SER A 132 -2.27 10.26 15.18
C SER A 132 -2.52 8.97 14.42
N GLN A 133 -3.68 8.36 14.65
CA GLN A 133 -4.17 7.27 13.82
C GLN A 133 -5.02 7.84 12.69
N VAL A 134 -4.68 7.49 11.46
CA VAL A 134 -5.39 7.96 10.27
C VAL A 134 -5.94 6.79 9.47
N GLN A 135 -7.15 6.95 8.94
CA GLN A 135 -7.73 6.09 7.92
C GLN A 135 -7.53 6.75 6.56
N ILE A 136 -7.01 6.00 5.61
CA ILE A 136 -6.57 6.52 4.32
C ILE A 136 -7.28 5.76 3.21
N ARG A 137 -7.81 6.47 2.21
CA ARG A 137 -8.31 5.89 0.96
C ARG A 137 -7.35 6.26 -0.17
N LEU A 138 -6.85 5.25 -0.89
CA LEU A 138 -6.01 5.45 -2.07
C LEU A 138 -6.84 5.44 -3.34
N TYR A 139 -6.72 6.51 -4.15
CA TYR A 139 -7.24 6.57 -5.52
C TYR A 139 -6.20 6.13 -6.55
N THR A 140 -4.94 6.20 -6.20
CA THR A 140 -3.79 5.71 -6.97
C THR A 140 -2.95 4.77 -6.12
N GLY A 141 -2.16 3.87 -6.74
CA GLY A 141 -1.30 2.92 -6.03
C GLY A 141 0.18 3.12 -6.39
N ARG A 142 0.77 4.28 -6.09
CA ARG A 142 2.18 4.56 -6.38
C ARG A 142 3.08 3.96 -5.30
N THR A 143 4.30 3.59 -5.70
CA THR A 143 5.32 3.12 -4.75
C THR A 143 5.47 4.10 -3.59
N HIS A 144 5.46 3.61 -2.37
CA HIS A 144 5.59 4.39 -1.12
C HIS A 144 4.63 5.59 -1.02
N GLN A 145 3.48 5.57 -1.69
CA GLN A 145 2.61 6.74 -1.83
C GLN A 145 2.22 7.35 -0.48
N ILE A 146 1.62 6.58 0.42
CA ILE A 146 1.21 7.06 1.75
C ILE A 146 2.41 7.63 2.50
N ARG A 147 3.52 6.89 2.49
CA ARG A 147 4.75 7.23 3.20
C ARG A 147 5.29 8.60 2.79
N VAL A 148 5.42 8.85 1.48
CA VAL A 148 5.99 10.10 0.97
C VAL A 148 5.01 11.27 1.07
N GLN A 149 3.71 11.06 0.83
CA GLN A 149 2.73 12.14 0.91
C GLN A 149 2.55 12.67 2.34
N PHE A 150 2.52 11.78 3.34
CA PHE A 150 2.49 12.18 4.75
C PHE A 150 3.81 12.81 5.19
N SER A 151 4.94 12.20 4.87
CA SER A 151 6.26 12.73 5.24
C SER A 151 6.54 14.10 4.64
N SER A 152 6.15 14.35 3.39
CA SER A 152 6.36 15.65 2.72
C SER A 152 5.62 16.81 3.39
N ARG A 153 4.59 16.50 4.21
CA ARG A 153 3.81 17.47 4.98
C ARG A 153 4.18 17.54 6.46
N GLY A 154 5.27 16.84 6.84
CA GLY A 154 5.75 16.84 8.23
C GLY A 154 5.08 15.82 9.15
N PHE A 155 4.33 14.87 8.59
CA PHE A 155 3.64 13.80 9.33
C PHE A 155 4.16 12.40 8.94
N PRO A 156 5.48 12.10 9.08
CA PRO A 156 6.00 10.79 8.67
C PRO A 156 5.33 9.66 9.45
N LEU A 157 5.22 8.49 8.81
CA LEU A 157 4.70 7.30 9.48
C LEU A 157 5.63 6.86 10.60
N VAL A 158 5.05 6.41 11.70
CA VAL A 158 5.79 5.84 12.84
C VAL A 158 6.66 4.67 12.35
N GLY A 159 7.92 4.65 12.75
CA GLY A 159 8.89 3.62 12.37
C GLY A 159 9.42 3.70 10.94
N ASP A 160 8.94 4.62 10.11
CA ASP A 160 9.40 4.77 8.73
C ASP A 160 10.67 5.62 8.62
N ARG A 161 11.79 5.04 9.03
CA ARG A 161 13.10 5.73 9.02
C ARG A 161 13.52 6.26 7.66
N LYS A 162 13.08 5.62 6.56
CA LYS A 162 13.40 6.07 5.19
C LYS A 162 12.80 7.44 4.88
N TYR A 163 11.65 7.77 5.44
CA TYR A 163 10.91 9.01 5.24
C TYR A 163 10.85 9.89 6.49
N GLY A 164 11.73 9.66 7.46
CA GLY A 164 11.90 10.52 8.63
C GLY A 164 11.06 10.17 9.84
N GLY A 165 10.31 9.07 9.79
CA GLY A 165 9.61 8.53 10.96
C GLY A 165 10.60 8.00 12.00
N LYS A 166 10.35 8.32 13.27
CA LYS A 166 11.08 7.76 14.40
C LYS A 166 10.31 6.58 14.97
N ASP A 167 11.00 5.70 15.67
CA ASP A 167 10.34 4.70 16.48
C ASP A 167 9.76 5.38 17.73
N ASP A 168 8.59 4.94 18.12
CA ASP A 168 7.88 5.53 19.24
C ASP A 168 8.21 4.94 20.57
N ALA A 169 9.43 4.64 20.76
CA ALA A 169 9.91 4.24 22.06
C ALA A 169 10.53 5.45 22.76
N ALA A 170 9.71 6.31 23.31
CA ALA A 170 10.12 7.23 24.38
C ALA A 170 8.88 7.81 25.08
#